data_689f9d3abb0bbf573c5004a2167f1c11
#
_entry.id   689f9d3abb0bbf573c5004a2167f1c11
#
_cell.length_a   1.000
_cell.length_b   1.000
_cell.length_c   1.000
_cell.angle_alpha   90.00
_cell.angle_beta   90.00
_cell.angle_gamma   90.00
#
_symmetry.space_group_name_H-M   'P 1'
#
loop_
_entity.id
_entity.type
_entity.pdbx_description
1 polymer ?
#
loop_
_entity_poly.entity_id
_entity_poly.type
_entity_poly.pdbx_seq_one_letter_code
_entity_poly.pdbx_strand_id
1 'polypeptide(L)'
;KTGSDVSCFYDPNVFFAVTVNGQLLLTMLVERLVRQGASLLQVNTDGVTILYSYLLQDDIIKICKEWEAITKLQLEYANYSKMIIRDVNNYIAVDEFGKIKEKGAFETKKDWHKDNSYMVVPLAVREYFVNNTPIEVTLRKHKNILDFCGRYKASKGWHVEFAYLDGNEEKRLEFGKIYRFIPVIKGGVSLKLNKDGRQHHLCEGYQTFPYNKLEDFDLNNLNMDFFINECNKLLALINPPQLQLL
;
A
#
# COMPACT_ATOMS: atom_id res chain seq x y z
N LYS A 1 -2.66 7.10 23.53
CA LYS A 1 -1.64 7.44 24.58
C LYS A 1 -1.83 6.61 25.85
N THR A 2 -3.05 6.20 26.19
CA THR A 2 -3.38 5.40 27.38
C THR A 2 -2.88 3.94 27.30
N GLY A 3 -2.61 3.41 26.10
CA GLY A 3 -2.11 2.05 25.90
C GLY A 3 -0.60 1.88 25.90
N SER A 4 0.18 2.96 26.11
CA SER A 4 1.65 2.91 26.13
C SER A 4 2.15 3.12 27.56
N ASP A 5 2.92 2.18 28.06
CA ASP A 5 3.52 2.17 29.41
C ASP A 5 4.52 3.32 29.66
N VAL A 6 5.07 3.90 28.59
CA VAL A 6 5.92 5.10 28.66
C VAL A 6 5.13 6.42 28.65
N SER A 7 3.80 6.37 28.56
CA SER A 7 2.94 7.55 28.53
C SER A 7 2.54 7.96 29.95
N CYS A 8 2.61 9.27 30.26
CA CYS A 8 2.06 9.80 31.51
C CYS A 8 0.53 9.64 31.65
N PHE A 9 -0.15 9.27 30.57
CA PHE A 9 -1.58 8.94 30.54
C PHE A 9 -1.84 7.43 30.47
N TYR A 10 -0.86 6.61 30.86
CA TYR A 10 -1.01 5.16 30.83
C TYR A 10 -2.12 4.70 31.78
N ASP A 11 -3.17 4.14 31.22
CA ASP A 11 -4.26 3.49 31.93
C ASP A 11 -4.80 2.34 31.07
N PRO A 12 -4.36 1.10 31.31
CA PRO A 12 -4.79 -0.04 30.52
C PRO A 12 -6.29 -0.32 30.63
N ASN A 13 -6.93 -0.01 31.76
CA ASN A 13 -8.37 -0.23 31.93
C ASN A 13 -9.18 0.72 31.04
N VAL A 14 -8.81 2.01 31.04
CA VAL A 14 -9.42 2.99 30.13
C VAL A 14 -9.14 2.63 28.68
N PHE A 15 -7.93 2.21 28.34
CA PHE A 15 -7.58 1.78 27.00
C PHE A 15 -8.46 0.61 26.52
N PHE A 16 -8.58 -0.44 27.34
CA PHE A 16 -9.43 -1.58 27.02
C PHE A 16 -10.91 -1.20 26.94
N ALA A 17 -11.41 -0.41 27.89
CA ALA A 17 -12.80 0.04 27.91
C ALA A 17 -13.15 0.80 26.63
N VAL A 18 -12.33 1.75 26.20
CA VAL A 18 -12.55 2.52 24.96
C VAL A 18 -12.52 1.60 23.74
N THR A 19 -11.53 0.70 23.65
CA THR A 19 -11.37 -0.20 22.50
C THR A 19 -12.53 -1.19 22.38
N VAL A 20 -12.88 -1.86 23.47
CA VAL A 20 -13.95 -2.87 23.47
C VAL A 20 -15.32 -2.22 23.25
N ASN A 21 -15.60 -1.11 23.93
CA ASN A 21 -16.87 -0.41 23.71
C ASN A 21 -17.00 0.11 22.27
N GLY A 22 -15.92 0.64 21.69
CA GLY A 22 -15.91 1.05 20.28
C GLY A 22 -16.26 -0.11 19.33
N GLN A 23 -15.67 -1.27 19.53
CA GLN A 23 -15.98 -2.48 18.75
C GLN A 23 -17.42 -2.94 18.92
N LEU A 24 -17.96 -2.94 20.17
CA LEU A 24 -19.34 -3.33 20.45
C LEU A 24 -20.34 -2.36 19.80
N LEU A 25 -20.08 -1.07 19.85
CA LEU A 25 -20.93 -0.06 19.23
C LEU A 25 -20.96 -0.19 17.70
N LEU A 26 -19.80 -0.43 17.07
CA LEU A 26 -19.75 -0.69 15.64
C LEU A 26 -20.44 -2.01 15.27
N THR A 27 -20.28 -3.06 16.08
CA THR A 27 -20.98 -4.34 15.86
C THR A 27 -22.49 -4.15 15.90
N MET A 28 -23.00 -3.39 16.87
CA MET A 28 -24.43 -3.06 16.97
C MET A 28 -24.93 -2.35 15.72
N LEU A 29 -24.15 -1.42 15.15
CA LEU A 29 -24.49 -0.74 13.90
C LEU A 29 -24.54 -1.74 12.74
N VAL A 30 -23.46 -2.52 12.57
CA VAL A 30 -23.32 -3.54 11.51
C VAL A 30 -24.50 -4.52 11.52
N GLU A 31 -24.83 -5.09 12.68
CA GLU A 31 -25.94 -6.02 12.79
C GLU A 31 -27.28 -5.43 12.30
N ARG A 32 -27.55 -4.19 12.65
CA ARG A 32 -28.78 -3.50 12.24
C ARG A 32 -28.79 -3.24 10.73
N LEU A 33 -27.67 -2.79 10.15
CA LEU A 33 -27.53 -2.54 8.73
C LEU A 33 -27.66 -3.83 7.91
N VAL A 34 -27.01 -4.92 8.33
CA VAL A 34 -27.09 -6.22 7.66
C VAL A 34 -28.50 -6.81 7.74
N ARG A 35 -29.18 -6.70 8.88
CA ARG A 35 -30.58 -7.14 9.02
C ARG A 35 -31.52 -6.38 8.10
N GLN A 36 -31.22 -5.11 7.77
CA GLN A 36 -32.00 -4.31 6.81
C GLN A 36 -31.69 -4.68 5.35
N GLY A 37 -30.71 -5.54 5.08
CA GLY A 37 -30.37 -6.01 3.74
C GLY A 37 -29.12 -5.36 3.15
N ALA A 38 -28.33 -4.63 3.93
CA ALA A 38 -27.03 -4.16 3.48
C ALA A 38 -25.99 -5.30 3.46
N SER A 39 -25.14 -5.33 2.44
CA SER A 39 -23.98 -6.21 2.37
C SER A 39 -22.79 -5.53 3.03
N LEU A 40 -22.16 -6.20 3.98
CA LEU A 40 -20.97 -5.70 4.65
C LEU A 40 -19.74 -5.91 3.76
N LEU A 41 -19.04 -4.85 3.41
CA LEU A 41 -17.81 -4.92 2.62
C LEU A 41 -16.56 -4.89 3.50
N GLN A 42 -16.55 -3.99 4.50
CA GLN A 42 -15.40 -3.78 5.35
C GLN A 42 -15.80 -3.18 6.69
N VAL A 43 -15.15 -3.63 7.76
CA VAL A 43 -15.18 -3.00 9.09
C VAL A 43 -13.74 -2.76 9.54
N ASN A 44 -13.45 -1.59 10.01
CA ASN A 44 -12.19 -1.26 10.65
C ASN A 44 -12.42 -0.75 12.09
N THR A 45 -11.44 -0.12 12.69
CA THR A 45 -11.49 0.32 14.10
C THR A 45 -12.59 1.34 14.37
N ASP A 46 -12.92 2.17 13.38
CA ASP A 46 -13.75 3.38 13.51
C ASP A 46 -14.72 3.60 12.35
N GLY A 47 -14.84 2.63 11.45
CA GLY A 47 -15.70 2.77 10.29
C GLY A 47 -16.24 1.46 9.74
N VAL A 48 -17.37 1.57 9.07
CA VAL A 48 -18.06 0.48 8.38
C VAL A 48 -18.29 0.88 6.94
N THR A 49 -17.96 -0.02 6.01
CA THR A 49 -18.29 0.16 4.60
C THR A 49 -19.31 -0.90 4.19
N ILE A 50 -20.42 -0.45 3.66
CA ILE A 50 -21.53 -1.29 3.24
C ILE A 50 -21.92 -1.02 1.79
N LEU A 51 -22.52 -2.03 1.19
CA LEU A 51 -23.21 -1.95 -0.08
C LEU A 51 -24.67 -2.21 0.13
N TYR A 52 -25.54 -1.36 -0.41
CA TYR A 52 -26.99 -1.53 -0.32
C TYR A 52 -27.68 -1.03 -1.59
N SER A 53 -28.88 -1.55 -1.84
CA SER A 53 -29.74 -1.03 -2.90
C SER A 53 -30.20 0.39 -2.58
N TYR A 54 -30.24 1.25 -3.59
CA TYR A 54 -30.76 2.62 -3.45
C TYR A 54 -32.16 2.68 -2.81
N LEU A 55 -32.97 1.65 -3.03
CA LEU A 55 -34.30 1.53 -2.43
C LEU A 55 -34.29 1.46 -0.89
N LEU A 56 -33.17 1.09 -0.29
CA LEU A 56 -32.99 0.98 1.17
C LEU A 56 -32.36 2.24 1.79
N GLN A 57 -32.08 3.27 1.00
CA GLN A 57 -31.33 4.44 1.45
C GLN A 57 -31.95 5.11 2.68
N ASP A 58 -33.26 5.35 2.67
CA ASP A 58 -33.95 6.02 3.79
C ASP A 58 -33.91 5.17 5.07
N ASP A 59 -34.08 3.86 4.94
CA ASP A 59 -34.00 2.92 6.07
C ASP A 59 -32.58 2.87 6.65
N ILE A 60 -31.55 2.83 5.80
CA ILE A 60 -30.14 2.87 6.22
C ILE A 60 -29.84 4.17 6.97
N ILE A 61 -30.26 5.32 6.43
CA ILE A 61 -30.08 6.62 7.08
C ILE A 61 -30.80 6.64 8.44
N LYS A 62 -32.02 6.11 8.51
CA LYS A 62 -32.79 6.02 9.76
C LYS A 62 -32.05 5.20 10.82
N ILE A 63 -31.54 4.01 10.46
CA ILE A 63 -30.73 3.17 11.36
C ILE A 63 -29.51 3.92 11.88
N CYS A 64 -28.79 4.63 11.00
CA CYS A 64 -27.64 5.43 11.39
C CYS A 64 -28.00 6.53 12.39
N LYS A 65 -29.11 7.26 12.13
CA LYS A 65 -29.61 8.31 13.03
C LYS A 65 -30.05 7.77 14.41
N GLU A 66 -30.72 6.64 14.43
CA GLU A 66 -31.07 5.96 15.69
C GLU A 66 -29.83 5.52 16.47
N TRP A 67 -28.82 5.02 15.78
CA TRP A 67 -27.55 4.64 16.40
C TRP A 67 -26.83 5.86 16.99
N GLU A 68 -26.76 6.99 16.25
CA GLU A 68 -26.23 8.26 16.75
C GLU A 68 -26.98 8.75 17.99
N ALA A 69 -28.31 8.65 17.99
CA ALA A 69 -29.13 9.06 19.13
C ALA A 69 -28.87 8.22 20.39
N ILE A 70 -28.62 6.91 20.23
CA ILE A 70 -28.34 5.99 21.35
C ILE A 70 -26.92 6.19 21.88
N THR A 71 -25.94 6.26 20.98
CA THR A 71 -24.52 6.27 21.35
C THR A 71 -23.98 7.64 21.70
N LYS A 72 -24.66 8.72 21.27
CA LYS A 72 -24.21 10.12 21.31
C LYS A 72 -22.94 10.38 20.48
N LEU A 73 -22.58 9.45 19.60
CA LEU A 73 -21.52 9.62 18.61
C LEU A 73 -22.12 10.13 17.30
N GLN A 74 -21.30 10.78 16.49
CA GLN A 74 -21.68 11.25 15.15
C GLN A 74 -20.98 10.39 14.10
N LEU A 75 -21.70 10.05 13.02
CA LEU A 75 -21.17 9.36 11.86
C LEU A 75 -20.81 10.36 10.77
N GLU A 76 -19.64 10.18 10.19
CA GLU A 76 -19.26 10.82 8.93
C GLU A 76 -19.60 9.88 7.77
N TYR A 77 -20.21 10.42 6.73
CA TYR A 77 -20.64 9.65 5.57
C TYR A 77 -19.73 9.92 4.39
N ALA A 78 -19.34 8.86 3.69
CA ALA A 78 -18.60 8.94 2.45
C ALA A 78 -19.19 7.96 1.43
N ASN A 79 -19.53 8.47 0.25
CA ASN A 79 -20.06 7.69 -0.84
C ASN A 79 -18.97 7.36 -1.83
N TYR A 80 -18.90 6.09 -2.24
CA TYR A 80 -17.94 5.61 -3.20
C TYR A 80 -18.66 4.99 -4.40
N SER A 81 -18.25 5.40 -5.59
CA SER A 81 -18.74 4.80 -6.85
C SER A 81 -18.00 3.49 -7.17
N LYS A 82 -16.78 3.32 -6.63
CA LYS A 82 -15.96 2.12 -6.85
C LYS A 82 -15.04 1.87 -5.67
N MET A 83 -14.93 0.61 -5.25
CA MET A 83 -13.94 0.18 -4.26
C MET A 83 -13.24 -1.09 -4.72
N ILE A 84 -11.93 -1.10 -4.58
CA ILE A 84 -11.05 -2.25 -4.79
C ILE A 84 -10.41 -2.55 -3.44
N ILE A 85 -10.80 -3.64 -2.82
CA ILE A 85 -10.43 -3.99 -1.46
C ILE A 85 -9.54 -5.23 -1.50
N ARG A 86 -8.31 -5.11 -0.99
CA ARG A 86 -7.47 -6.24 -0.64
C ARG A 86 -7.76 -6.67 0.80
N ASP A 87 -7.72 -5.70 1.71
CA ASP A 87 -8.04 -5.84 3.14
C ASP A 87 -8.36 -4.46 3.71
N VAL A 88 -8.69 -4.40 5.01
CA VAL A 88 -9.13 -3.17 5.70
C VAL A 88 -8.12 -2.02 5.67
N ASN A 89 -6.83 -2.32 5.49
CA ASN A 89 -5.74 -1.35 5.46
C ASN A 89 -5.17 -1.14 4.05
N ASN A 90 -5.63 -1.90 3.05
CA ASN A 90 -5.11 -1.86 1.70
C ASN A 90 -6.27 -1.85 0.70
N TYR A 91 -6.63 -0.66 0.22
CA TYR A 91 -7.73 -0.48 -0.73
C TYR A 91 -7.55 0.78 -1.60
N ILE A 92 -8.26 0.79 -2.72
CA ILE A 92 -8.52 1.97 -3.55
C ILE A 92 -10.00 2.24 -3.50
N ALA A 93 -10.41 3.48 -3.24
CA ALA A 93 -11.79 3.92 -3.31
C ALA A 93 -11.90 5.16 -4.21
N VAL A 94 -12.93 5.20 -5.04
CA VAL A 94 -13.26 6.34 -5.89
C VAL A 94 -14.59 6.88 -5.44
N ASP A 95 -14.65 8.14 -5.05
CA ASP A 95 -15.90 8.77 -4.64
C ASP A 95 -16.79 9.11 -5.86
N GLU A 96 -17.97 9.60 -5.59
CA GLU A 96 -18.95 10.00 -6.61
C GLU A 96 -18.47 11.18 -7.49
N PHE A 97 -17.47 11.94 -7.02
CA PHE A 97 -16.85 13.05 -7.76
C PHE A 97 -15.59 12.64 -8.51
N GLY A 98 -15.22 11.36 -8.49
CA GLY A 98 -14.02 10.84 -9.13
C GLY A 98 -12.74 11.03 -8.34
N LYS A 99 -12.79 11.51 -7.08
CA LYS A 99 -11.62 11.64 -6.22
C LYS A 99 -11.18 10.26 -5.74
N ILE A 100 -9.90 9.99 -5.87
CA ILE A 100 -9.31 8.71 -5.51
C ILE A 100 -8.74 8.79 -4.09
N LYS A 101 -9.09 7.81 -3.25
CA LYS A 101 -8.51 7.55 -1.94
C LYS A 101 -7.72 6.25 -2.00
N GLU A 102 -6.46 6.32 -1.64
CA GLU A 102 -5.54 5.19 -1.64
C GLU A 102 -5.12 4.87 -0.22
N LYS A 103 -4.96 3.59 0.10
CA LYS A 103 -4.52 3.13 1.42
C LYS A 103 -3.52 1.99 1.30
N GLY A 104 -2.50 2.06 2.15
CA GLY A 104 -1.51 0.98 2.33
C GLY A 104 -0.69 0.67 1.08
N ALA A 105 -0.76 -0.57 0.59
CA ALA A 105 0.01 -1.03 -0.56
C ALA A 105 -0.32 -0.31 -1.87
N PHE A 106 -1.47 0.37 -1.94
CA PHE A 106 -1.91 1.12 -3.12
C PHE A 106 -1.58 2.60 -3.07
N GLU A 107 -0.95 3.09 -1.98
CA GLU A 107 -0.57 4.50 -1.88
C GLU A 107 0.46 4.86 -2.94
N THR A 108 0.10 5.79 -3.85
CA THR A 108 0.98 6.34 -4.90
C THR A 108 1.76 7.56 -4.42
N LYS A 109 1.43 8.08 -3.24
CA LYS A 109 2.17 9.15 -2.55
C LYS A 109 2.39 8.74 -1.11
N LYS A 110 3.65 8.66 -0.72
CA LYS A 110 4.04 8.33 0.65
C LYS A 110 4.89 9.43 1.25
N ASP A 111 4.80 9.60 2.57
CA ASP A 111 5.67 10.51 3.29
C ASP A 111 7.15 10.15 3.06
N TRP A 112 8.02 11.15 3.13
CA TRP A 112 9.46 11.02 2.84
C TRP A 112 10.18 9.97 3.71
N HIS A 113 9.67 9.69 4.92
CA HIS A 113 10.26 8.74 5.86
C HIS A 113 9.81 7.29 5.61
N LYS A 114 8.71 7.10 4.86
CA LYS A 114 8.21 5.78 4.48
C LYS A 114 9.06 5.15 3.38
N ASP A 115 8.87 3.87 3.18
CA ASP A 115 9.47 3.17 2.04
C ASP A 115 8.77 3.59 0.74
N ASN A 116 9.55 4.25 -0.12
CA ASN A 116 9.14 4.72 -1.44
C ASN A 116 9.75 3.86 -2.55
N SER A 117 9.96 2.56 -2.30
CA SER A 117 10.43 1.63 -3.33
C SER A 117 9.34 1.36 -4.36
N TYR A 118 9.75 1.36 -5.63
CA TYR A 118 8.92 0.94 -6.77
C TYR A 118 7.54 1.61 -6.84
N MET A 119 7.48 2.92 -6.64
CA MET A 119 6.23 3.68 -6.62
C MET A 119 5.45 3.60 -7.94
N VAL A 120 6.10 3.23 -9.03
CA VAL A 120 5.46 2.94 -10.32
C VAL A 120 4.49 1.75 -10.24
N VAL A 121 4.73 0.80 -9.33
CA VAL A 121 3.88 -0.40 -9.16
C VAL A 121 2.47 -0.04 -8.66
N PRO A 122 2.30 0.60 -7.48
CA PRO A 122 0.97 1.01 -7.04
C PRO A 122 0.31 1.99 -8.02
N LEU A 123 1.08 2.84 -8.70
CA LEU A 123 0.57 3.74 -9.73
C LEU A 123 -0.03 2.96 -10.91
N ALA A 124 0.70 1.97 -11.45
CA ALA A 124 0.22 1.16 -12.58
C ALA A 124 -1.02 0.34 -12.21
N VAL A 125 -1.06 -0.22 -10.99
CA VAL A 125 -2.22 -0.96 -10.49
C VAL A 125 -3.42 -0.04 -10.29
N ARG A 126 -3.21 1.18 -9.78
CA ARG A 126 -4.28 2.18 -9.70
C ARG A 126 -4.86 2.51 -11.07
N GLU A 127 -4.01 2.83 -12.06
CA GLU A 127 -4.44 3.15 -13.41
C GLU A 127 -5.21 1.99 -14.06
N TYR A 128 -4.79 0.76 -13.79
CA TYR A 128 -5.48 -0.44 -14.24
C TYR A 128 -6.92 -0.50 -13.70
N PHE A 129 -7.09 -0.30 -12.39
CA PHE A 129 -8.41 -0.40 -11.77
C PHE A 129 -9.31 0.81 -12.01
N VAL A 130 -8.75 2.00 -11.98
CA VAL A 130 -9.56 3.24 -12.05
C VAL A 130 -9.86 3.61 -13.50
N ASN A 131 -8.84 3.56 -14.36
CA ASN A 131 -8.92 4.06 -15.72
C ASN A 131 -8.92 2.95 -16.80
N ASN A 132 -8.95 1.66 -16.39
CA ASN A 132 -8.85 0.49 -17.28
C ASN A 132 -7.60 0.55 -18.19
N THR A 133 -6.52 1.20 -17.73
CA THR A 133 -5.28 1.31 -18.49
C THR A 133 -4.43 0.05 -18.26
N PRO A 134 -4.00 -0.67 -19.31
CA PRO A 134 -3.12 -1.82 -19.15
C PRO A 134 -1.83 -1.44 -18.41
N ILE A 135 -1.37 -2.34 -17.53
CA ILE A 135 -0.18 -2.13 -16.69
C ILE A 135 1.04 -1.75 -17.51
N GLU A 136 1.31 -2.48 -18.59
CA GLU A 136 2.46 -2.26 -19.48
C GLU A 136 2.42 -0.88 -20.12
N VAL A 137 1.23 -0.38 -20.44
CA VAL A 137 1.04 0.95 -21.03
C VAL A 137 1.44 2.02 -20.01
N THR A 138 1.00 1.88 -18.75
CA THR A 138 1.38 2.81 -17.68
C THR A 138 2.87 2.78 -17.42
N LEU A 139 3.46 1.60 -17.27
CA LEU A 139 4.89 1.43 -17.02
C LEU A 139 5.75 2.05 -18.12
N ARG A 140 5.41 1.82 -19.41
CA ARG A 140 6.16 2.38 -20.57
C ARG A 140 6.02 3.89 -20.72
N LYS A 141 4.88 4.46 -20.33
CA LYS A 141 4.62 5.91 -20.41
C LYS A 141 5.20 6.69 -19.23
N HIS A 142 5.45 6.02 -18.12
CA HIS A 142 5.96 6.67 -16.91
C HIS A 142 7.43 7.10 -17.10
N LYS A 143 7.73 8.37 -16.81
CA LYS A 143 9.05 8.95 -17.11
C LYS A 143 9.87 9.28 -15.87
N ASN A 144 9.24 9.28 -14.69
CA ASN A 144 9.98 9.54 -13.47
C ASN A 144 10.76 8.28 -13.04
N ILE A 145 12.05 8.28 -13.32
CA ILE A 145 12.91 7.13 -13.03
C ILE A 145 13.00 6.81 -11.54
N LEU A 146 12.82 7.79 -10.66
CA LEU A 146 12.82 7.57 -9.21
C LEU A 146 11.71 6.63 -8.74
N ASP A 147 10.60 6.57 -9.46
CA ASP A 147 9.47 5.69 -9.14
C ASP A 147 9.75 4.22 -9.49
N PHE A 148 10.78 3.97 -10.32
CA PHE A 148 11.31 2.63 -10.60
C PHE A 148 12.40 2.19 -9.61
N CYS A 149 12.86 3.09 -8.73
CA CYS A 149 13.92 2.77 -7.79
C CYS A 149 13.41 1.95 -6.60
N GLY A 150 14.16 0.90 -6.25
CA GLY A 150 14.16 0.33 -4.91
C GLY A 150 14.98 1.19 -3.96
N ARG A 151 14.60 1.22 -2.69
CA ARG A 151 15.31 1.92 -1.62
C ARG A 151 15.62 0.96 -0.49
N TYR A 152 16.88 0.92 -0.10
CA TYR A 152 17.30 0.19 1.08
C TYR A 152 17.98 1.12 2.08
N LYS A 153 17.62 0.98 3.36
CA LYS A 153 18.27 1.67 4.48
C LYS A 153 18.98 0.64 5.33
N ALA A 154 20.30 0.66 5.29
CA ALA A 154 21.12 -0.26 6.08
C ALA A 154 20.88 -0.07 7.59
N SER A 155 20.55 -1.14 8.28
CA SER A 155 20.45 -1.19 9.73
C SER A 155 21.85 -1.19 10.38
N LYS A 156 21.92 -0.99 11.69
CA LYS A 156 23.20 -1.01 12.42
C LYS A 156 23.92 -2.34 12.21
N GLY A 157 25.17 -2.30 11.79
CA GLY A 157 26.00 -3.48 11.53
C GLY A 157 25.85 -4.07 10.11
N TRP A 158 25.05 -3.45 9.26
CA TRP A 158 24.91 -3.79 7.84
C TRP A 158 25.42 -2.66 6.95
N HIS A 159 25.99 -3.01 5.81
CA HIS A 159 26.36 -2.10 4.72
C HIS A 159 25.87 -2.67 3.38
N VAL A 160 25.99 -1.90 2.33
CA VAL A 160 25.56 -2.28 0.99
C VAL A 160 26.73 -2.26 0.04
N GLU A 161 26.84 -3.31 -0.77
CA GLU A 161 27.78 -3.39 -1.88
C GLU A 161 27.03 -3.63 -3.19
N PHE A 162 27.61 -3.12 -4.26
CA PHE A 162 27.21 -3.42 -5.62
C PHE A 162 28.35 -4.16 -6.30
N ALA A 163 28.12 -5.41 -6.67
CA ALA A 163 29.08 -6.26 -7.37
C ALA A 163 28.74 -6.31 -8.86
N TYR A 164 29.71 -6.09 -9.71
CA TYR A 164 29.58 -6.11 -11.17
C TYR A 164 30.86 -6.65 -11.83
N LEU A 165 30.73 -7.10 -13.07
CA LEU A 165 31.87 -7.56 -13.88
C LEU A 165 32.37 -6.40 -14.74
N ASP A 166 33.68 -6.17 -14.69
CA ASP A 166 34.42 -5.29 -15.60
C ASP A 166 35.39 -6.16 -16.40
N GLY A 167 34.96 -6.53 -17.61
CA GLY A 167 35.60 -7.61 -18.34
C GLY A 167 35.43 -8.96 -17.62
N ASN A 168 36.55 -9.58 -17.22
CA ASN A 168 36.53 -10.85 -16.46
C ASN A 168 36.76 -10.67 -14.96
N GLU A 169 36.88 -9.44 -14.48
CA GLU A 169 37.13 -9.15 -13.06
C GLU A 169 35.87 -8.72 -12.35
N GLU A 170 35.59 -9.32 -11.17
CA GLU A 170 34.54 -8.86 -10.30
C GLU A 170 34.98 -7.60 -9.54
N LYS A 171 34.28 -6.53 -9.71
CA LYS A 171 34.48 -5.28 -8.95
C LYS A 171 33.31 -5.05 -7.98
N ARG A 172 33.63 -4.45 -6.84
CA ARG A 172 32.65 -4.11 -5.80
C ARG A 172 32.75 -2.64 -5.44
N LEU A 173 31.57 -2.00 -5.32
CA LEU A 173 31.43 -0.62 -4.85
C LEU A 173 30.64 -0.65 -3.55
N GLU A 174 31.19 -0.03 -2.51
CA GLU A 174 30.51 0.12 -1.23
C GLU A 174 29.65 1.40 -1.24
N PHE A 175 28.46 1.32 -0.67
CA PHE A 175 27.52 2.42 -0.56
C PHE A 175 27.18 2.73 0.90
N GLY A 176 26.81 3.99 1.13
CA GLY A 176 26.43 4.46 2.44
C GLY A 176 25.11 3.89 2.94
N LYS A 177 24.64 4.41 4.07
CA LYS A 177 23.47 3.93 4.81
C LYS A 177 22.17 3.90 4.01
N ILE A 178 22.00 4.80 3.03
CA ILE A 178 20.83 4.84 2.15
C ILE A 178 21.31 4.51 0.74
N TYR A 179 20.73 3.46 0.20
CA TYR A 179 21.04 2.96 -1.13
C TYR A 179 19.79 2.92 -1.99
N ARG A 180 19.90 3.41 -3.23
CA ARG A 180 18.88 3.31 -4.25
C ARG A 180 19.40 2.49 -5.42
N PHE A 181 18.53 1.65 -5.97
CA PHE A 181 18.89 0.79 -7.10
C PHE A 181 17.69 0.59 -8.00
N ILE A 182 17.96 0.26 -9.26
CA ILE A 182 16.93 -0.02 -10.26
C ILE A 182 17.14 -1.47 -10.74
N PRO A 183 16.09 -2.31 -10.79
CA PRO A 183 16.13 -3.58 -11.50
C PRO A 183 16.33 -3.37 -13.00
N VAL A 184 17.35 -4.01 -13.57
CA VAL A 184 17.79 -3.80 -14.96
C VAL A 184 17.99 -5.11 -15.71
N ILE A 185 18.06 -5.01 -17.07
CA ILE A 185 18.36 -6.14 -17.94
C ILE A 185 19.84 -6.49 -17.86
N LYS A 186 20.72 -5.47 -17.88
CA LYS A 186 22.18 -5.61 -17.79
C LYS A 186 22.72 -4.72 -16.69
N GLY A 187 23.43 -5.29 -15.74
CA GLY A 187 24.01 -4.58 -14.60
C GLY A 187 24.83 -5.51 -13.72
N GLY A 188 24.71 -5.33 -12.43
CA GLY A 188 25.34 -6.15 -11.41
C GLY A 188 24.35 -6.59 -10.34
N VAL A 189 24.86 -6.87 -9.16
CA VAL A 189 24.08 -7.38 -8.02
C VAL A 189 24.21 -6.45 -6.83
N SER A 190 23.09 -6.01 -6.29
CA SER A 190 23.05 -5.24 -5.04
C SER A 190 22.95 -6.17 -3.85
N LEU A 191 23.90 -6.09 -2.94
CA LEU A 191 24.05 -6.96 -1.78
C LEU A 191 24.00 -6.16 -0.49
N LYS A 192 23.34 -6.67 0.52
CA LYS A 192 23.53 -6.24 1.91
C LYS A 192 24.44 -7.23 2.63
N LEU A 193 25.41 -6.71 3.35
CA LEU A 193 26.40 -7.50 4.07
C LEU A 193 26.43 -7.09 5.54
N ASN A 194 26.68 -8.05 6.43
CA ASN A 194 26.93 -7.78 7.83
C ASN A 194 28.42 -8.06 8.18
N LYS A 195 28.81 -7.72 9.40
CA LYS A 195 30.18 -7.91 9.90
C LYS A 195 30.61 -9.39 10.00
N ASP A 196 29.63 -10.32 10.04
CA ASP A 196 29.90 -11.76 10.14
C ASP A 196 30.03 -12.41 8.77
N GLY A 197 30.08 -11.61 7.69
CA GLY A 197 30.21 -12.09 6.31
C GLY A 197 28.91 -12.64 5.70
N ARG A 198 27.76 -12.51 6.39
CA ARG A 198 26.47 -12.89 5.79
C ARG A 198 26.09 -11.87 4.74
N GLN A 199 25.72 -12.37 3.56
CA GLN A 199 25.26 -11.54 2.46
C GLN A 199 23.88 -11.97 1.97
N HIS A 200 23.08 -10.99 1.53
CA HIS A 200 21.77 -11.22 0.93
C HIS A 200 21.56 -10.27 -0.25
N HIS A 201 20.93 -10.76 -1.29
CA HIS A 201 20.52 -9.95 -2.42
C HIS A 201 19.44 -8.97 -2.01
N LEU A 202 19.51 -7.71 -2.47
CA LEU A 202 18.44 -6.73 -2.28
C LEU A 202 17.34 -6.89 -3.32
N CYS A 203 17.65 -7.52 -4.46
CA CYS A 203 16.71 -7.83 -5.52
C CYS A 203 17.02 -9.24 -6.04
N GLU A 204 16.46 -10.25 -5.39
CA GLU A 204 16.76 -11.65 -5.67
C GLU A 204 16.27 -12.05 -7.07
N GLY A 205 17.14 -12.74 -7.84
CA GLY A 205 16.83 -13.20 -9.19
C GLY A 205 16.94 -12.13 -10.29
N TYR A 206 17.29 -10.89 -9.94
CA TYR A 206 17.40 -9.80 -10.92
C TYR A 206 18.71 -9.05 -10.80
N GLN A 207 19.22 -8.59 -11.95
CA GLN A 207 20.32 -7.63 -11.99
C GLN A 207 19.82 -6.24 -11.60
N THR A 208 20.73 -5.44 -11.04
CA THR A 208 20.43 -4.10 -10.56
C THR A 208 21.46 -3.10 -11.07
N PHE A 209 21.09 -1.84 -11.03
CA PHE A 209 21.98 -0.71 -11.27
C PHE A 209 21.88 0.26 -10.08
N PRO A 210 22.99 0.73 -9.49
CA PRO A 210 22.96 1.70 -8.40
C PRO A 210 22.52 3.06 -8.94
N TYR A 211 21.49 3.63 -8.31
CA TYR A 211 20.93 4.91 -8.74
C TYR A 211 21.15 6.01 -7.69
N ASN A 212 22.41 6.24 -7.37
CA ASN A 212 22.82 7.34 -6.48
C ASN A 212 23.19 8.61 -7.27
N LYS A 213 23.32 8.49 -8.60
CA LYS A 213 23.57 9.60 -9.53
C LYS A 213 22.45 9.61 -10.57
N LEU A 214 21.80 10.76 -10.70
CA LEU A 214 20.65 10.96 -11.60
C LEU A 214 21.02 11.06 -13.09
N GLU A 215 22.32 11.18 -13.40
CA GLU A 215 22.84 11.41 -14.74
C GLU A 215 23.18 10.06 -15.38
N ASP A 216 22.79 9.81 -16.60
CA ASP A 216 23.21 8.69 -17.46
C ASP A 216 22.53 7.32 -17.29
N PHE A 217 21.25 7.26 -16.86
CA PHE A 217 20.53 5.99 -16.90
C PHE A 217 19.77 5.79 -18.23
N ASP A 218 20.12 4.71 -18.94
CA ASP A 218 19.39 4.31 -20.14
C ASP A 218 18.07 3.61 -19.78
N LEU A 219 16.94 4.26 -20.09
CA LEU A 219 15.59 3.72 -19.86
C LEU A 219 15.33 2.39 -20.60
N ASN A 220 16.04 2.10 -21.69
CA ASN A 220 15.94 0.82 -22.40
C ASN A 220 16.54 -0.34 -21.59
N ASN A 221 17.35 -0.05 -20.59
CA ASN A 221 17.91 -1.05 -19.70
C ASN A 221 16.99 -1.41 -18.52
N LEU A 222 15.81 -0.76 -18.37
CA LEU A 222 14.85 -1.14 -17.34
C LEU A 222 14.36 -2.58 -17.54
N ASN A 223 14.37 -3.36 -16.48
CA ASN A 223 13.75 -4.69 -16.49
C ASN A 223 12.23 -4.57 -16.31
N MET A 224 11.52 -4.39 -17.43
CA MET A 224 10.07 -4.23 -17.42
C MET A 224 9.35 -5.46 -16.86
N ASP A 225 9.89 -6.67 -17.09
CA ASP A 225 9.28 -7.91 -16.59
C ASP A 225 9.28 -7.96 -15.07
N PHE A 226 10.31 -7.39 -14.41
CA PHE A 226 10.33 -7.23 -12.96
C PHE A 226 9.11 -6.41 -12.49
N PHE A 227 8.87 -5.24 -13.08
CA PHE A 227 7.79 -4.36 -12.66
C PHE A 227 6.40 -4.93 -12.99
N ILE A 228 6.25 -5.61 -14.14
CA ILE A 228 5.03 -6.33 -14.47
C ILE A 228 4.75 -7.43 -13.44
N ASN A 229 5.78 -8.19 -13.05
CA ASN A 229 5.66 -9.23 -12.04
C ASN A 229 5.29 -8.66 -10.66
N GLU A 230 5.85 -7.52 -10.25
CA GLU A 230 5.48 -6.85 -9.00
C GLU A 230 4.03 -6.34 -9.04
N CYS A 231 3.58 -5.78 -10.17
CA CYS A 231 2.18 -5.42 -10.36
C CYS A 231 1.27 -6.64 -10.26
N ASN A 232 1.62 -7.75 -10.92
CA ASN A 232 0.84 -8.99 -10.89
C ASN A 232 0.77 -9.60 -9.48
N LYS A 233 1.83 -9.53 -8.69
CA LYS A 233 1.82 -9.92 -7.27
C LYS A 233 0.82 -9.09 -6.47
N LEU A 234 0.77 -7.77 -6.71
CA LEU A 234 -0.17 -6.89 -6.02
C LEU A 234 -1.62 -7.16 -6.47
N LEU A 235 -1.84 -7.44 -7.76
CA LEU A 235 -3.15 -7.83 -8.31
C LEU A 235 -3.65 -9.16 -7.76
N ALA A 236 -2.78 -10.17 -7.66
CA ALA A 236 -3.13 -11.50 -7.17
C ALA A 236 -3.65 -11.51 -5.72
N LEU A 237 -3.35 -10.46 -4.94
CA LEU A 237 -3.85 -10.28 -3.58
C LEU A 237 -5.28 -9.73 -3.53
N ILE A 238 -5.80 -9.26 -4.67
CA ILE A 238 -7.18 -8.79 -4.80
C ILE A 238 -7.99 -9.96 -5.31
N ASN A 239 -8.79 -10.57 -4.45
CA ASN A 239 -9.65 -11.69 -4.85
C ASN A 239 -10.54 -11.28 -6.03
N PRO A 240 -10.51 -12.03 -7.14
CA PRO A 240 -11.44 -11.80 -8.25
C PRO A 240 -12.82 -12.36 -7.88
N PRO A 241 -13.89 -11.86 -8.41
CA PRO A 241 -14.33 -10.50 -8.58
C PRO A 241 -15.23 -10.10 -7.41
N GLN A 242 -14.71 -9.42 -6.44
CA GLN A 242 -15.57 -8.78 -5.45
C GLN A 242 -16.20 -7.57 -6.13
N LEU A 243 -17.39 -7.83 -6.69
CA LEU A 243 -18.39 -6.83 -7.08
C LEU A 243 -17.87 -5.66 -7.93
N GLN A 244 -17.89 -5.83 -9.23
CA GLN A 244 -18.22 -4.71 -10.09
C GLN A 244 -19.62 -4.24 -9.67
N LEU A 245 -19.67 -3.13 -8.98
CA LEU A 245 -20.90 -2.39 -8.74
C LEU A 245 -21.33 -1.82 -10.09
N LEU A 246 -22.38 -2.39 -10.64
CA LEU A 246 -23.11 -1.83 -11.77
C LEU A 246 -23.96 -0.66 -11.31
#